data_9adc83d64fe2c6706836a9f4d9d8c23a
#
_entry.id   9adc83d64fe2c6706836a9f4d9d8c23a
#
_cell.length_a   1.000
_cell.length_b   1.000
_cell.length_c   1.000
_cell.angle_alpha   90.00
_cell.angle_beta   90.00
_cell.angle_gamma   90.00
#
_symmetry.space_group_name_H-M   'P 1'
#
loop_
_entity.id
_entity.type
_entity.pdbx_description
1 polymer ?
#
loop_
_entity_poly.entity_id
_entity_poly.type
_entity_poly.pdbx_seq_one_letter_code
_entity_poly.pdbx_strand_id
1 'polypeptide(L)'
;MIPGDIQDEGKSRGIGVLKRYIAFAETKILQEGEANSREIESPFQQWAIEQINSLDGFSCDWEIGAKGYRIDIGVKHEDYPYGYILAVETDGASYHSTQSARDRDFLRQKILEGYGWHFHRIWSTDWIANPLSVRDRLHTAMKIRLKQCLENLETIREKNAEIGNDINNIDVEASPEDMNIYTGVQAYEYPETNVADYMSINKDAFNNKAYRSELRKGILGIIELESPISFNLLVERIRNAHGFHRAGQEIR
;
A
#
# COMPACT_ATOMS: atom_id res chain seq x y z
N MET A 1 -16.51 7.24 -11.06
CA MET A 1 -15.64 8.29 -10.45
C MET A 1 -14.22 7.76 -10.49
N ILE A 2 -13.32 8.45 -11.17
CA ILE A 2 -11.90 8.11 -11.21
C ILE A 2 -11.11 9.04 -10.28
N PRO A 3 -9.91 8.65 -9.80
CA PRO A 3 -9.11 9.50 -8.92
C PRO A 3 -8.84 10.91 -9.47
N GLY A 4 -8.78 11.06 -10.80
CA GLY A 4 -8.60 12.34 -11.48
C GLY A 4 -9.79 13.29 -11.39
N ASP A 5 -11.00 12.79 -11.17
CA ASP A 5 -12.22 13.61 -11.06
C ASP A 5 -12.27 14.41 -9.74
N ILE A 6 -11.43 14.03 -8.77
CA ILE A 6 -11.39 14.66 -7.45
C ILE A 6 -10.34 15.76 -7.48
N GLN A 7 -10.77 17.01 -7.44
CA GLN A 7 -9.85 18.14 -7.34
C GLN A 7 -9.22 18.18 -5.94
N ASP A 8 -7.91 18.08 -5.89
CA ASP A 8 -7.12 18.21 -4.66
C ASP A 8 -6.32 19.51 -4.73
N GLU A 9 -6.82 20.52 -4.07
CA GLU A 9 -6.09 21.79 -3.93
C GLU A 9 -4.99 21.72 -2.84
N GLY A 10 -4.58 20.52 -2.43
CA GLY A 10 -3.52 20.32 -1.43
C GLY A 10 -3.91 20.65 0.02
N LYS A 11 -5.19 20.92 0.27
CA LYS A 11 -5.66 21.44 1.57
C LYS A 11 -6.27 20.40 2.51
N SER A 12 -6.55 19.18 2.05
CA SER A 12 -7.21 18.18 2.90
C SER A 12 -6.56 16.81 2.82
N ARG A 13 -6.03 16.33 3.97
CA ARG A 13 -5.52 14.95 4.12
C ARG A 13 -6.58 13.90 3.74
N GLY A 14 -7.87 14.18 3.98
CA GLY A 14 -8.97 13.27 3.67
C GLY A 14 -9.16 13.05 2.18
N ILE A 15 -8.98 14.08 1.36
CA ILE A 15 -9.08 13.98 -0.11
C ILE A 15 -7.99 13.07 -0.66
N GLY A 16 -6.75 13.20 -0.20
CA GLY A 16 -5.66 12.33 -0.61
C GLY A 16 -5.89 10.86 -0.23
N VAL A 17 -6.48 10.60 0.95
CA VAL A 17 -6.86 9.24 1.36
C VAL A 17 -7.97 8.70 0.47
N LEU A 18 -8.99 9.49 0.16
CA LEU A 18 -10.09 9.08 -0.73
C LEU A 18 -9.60 8.75 -2.14
N LYS A 19 -8.73 9.57 -2.72
CA LYS A 19 -8.11 9.29 -4.03
C LYS A 19 -7.38 7.95 -4.03
N ARG A 20 -6.56 7.67 -3.02
CA ARG A 20 -5.84 6.40 -2.89
C ARG A 20 -6.78 5.21 -2.71
N TYR A 21 -7.85 5.40 -1.93
CA TYR A 21 -8.87 4.37 -1.76
C TYR A 21 -9.58 4.04 -3.08
N ILE A 22 -9.97 5.05 -3.86
CA ILE A 22 -10.60 4.86 -5.17
C ILE A 22 -9.63 4.16 -6.13
N ALA A 23 -8.37 4.61 -6.20
CA ALA A 23 -7.35 3.95 -7.01
C ALA A 23 -7.16 2.49 -6.60
N PHE A 24 -7.10 2.19 -5.30
CA PHE A 24 -7.02 0.81 -4.80
C PHE A 24 -8.28 0.00 -5.14
N ALA A 25 -9.47 0.58 -4.99
CA ALA A 25 -10.73 -0.10 -5.31
C ALA A 25 -10.80 -0.54 -6.78
N GLU A 26 -10.30 0.29 -7.70
CA GLU A 26 -10.26 0.02 -9.14
C GLU A 26 -9.15 -0.98 -9.52
N THR A 27 -7.94 -0.78 -9.00
CA THR A 27 -6.75 -1.51 -9.48
C THR A 27 -6.36 -2.70 -8.61
N LYS A 28 -6.83 -2.75 -7.34
CA LYS A 28 -6.37 -3.64 -6.28
C LYS A 28 -4.86 -3.53 -5.98
N ILE A 29 -4.25 -2.41 -6.36
CA ILE A 29 -2.83 -2.12 -6.16
C ILE A 29 -2.70 -1.06 -5.07
N LEU A 30 -1.93 -1.36 -4.03
CA LEU A 30 -1.64 -0.43 -2.94
C LEU A 30 -0.25 0.18 -3.14
N GLN A 31 -0.21 1.47 -3.50
CA GLN A 31 1.03 2.23 -3.64
C GLN A 31 1.04 3.34 -2.60
N GLU A 32 1.80 3.16 -1.53
CA GLU A 32 1.93 4.13 -0.45
C GLU A 32 3.36 4.67 -0.37
N GLY A 33 3.48 5.93 0.00
CA GLY A 33 4.74 6.57 0.30
C GLY A 33 4.77 8.06 -0.02
N GLU A 34 5.71 8.76 0.57
CA GLU A 34 6.06 10.13 0.20
C GLU A 34 7.00 10.08 -0.99
N ALA A 35 6.73 10.91 -1.99
CA ALA A 35 7.58 11.05 -3.18
C ALA A 35 8.43 12.33 -3.07
N ASN A 36 9.57 12.34 -3.76
CA ASN A 36 10.49 13.47 -3.85
C ASN A 36 11.00 13.96 -2.47
N SER A 37 11.09 13.02 -1.52
CA SER A 37 11.43 13.33 -0.12
C SER A 37 12.92 13.57 0.12
N ARG A 38 13.78 13.31 -0.89
CA ARG A 38 15.23 13.50 -0.86
C ARG A 38 15.73 14.10 -2.16
N GLU A 39 16.95 14.60 -2.11
CA GLU A 39 17.69 14.99 -3.31
C GLU A 39 18.04 13.76 -4.15
N ILE A 40 18.20 13.98 -5.45
CA ILE A 40 18.60 12.93 -6.39
C ILE A 40 20.01 12.46 -6.03
N GLU A 41 20.19 11.17 -5.80
CA GLU A 41 21.42 10.63 -5.18
C GLU A 41 22.60 10.54 -6.17
N SER A 42 22.34 10.46 -7.48
CA SER A 42 23.42 10.25 -8.47
C SER A 42 23.12 10.86 -9.84
N PRO A 43 24.20 11.19 -10.64
CA PRO A 43 24.05 11.58 -12.03
C PRO A 43 23.34 10.52 -12.89
N PHE A 44 23.46 9.25 -12.53
CA PHE A 44 22.80 8.14 -13.23
C PHE A 44 21.28 8.16 -12.99
N GLN A 45 20.84 8.40 -11.75
CA GLN A 45 19.44 8.57 -11.43
C GLN A 45 18.85 9.80 -12.13
N GLN A 46 19.58 10.93 -12.10
CA GLN A 46 19.20 12.15 -12.82
C GLN A 46 19.01 11.89 -14.32
N TRP A 47 19.96 11.20 -14.96
CA TRP A 47 19.85 10.83 -16.36
C TRP A 47 18.61 9.96 -16.63
N ALA A 48 18.32 8.97 -15.77
CA ALA A 48 17.14 8.13 -15.93
C ALA A 48 15.83 8.94 -15.85
N ILE A 49 15.73 9.88 -14.90
CA ILE A 49 14.61 10.82 -14.77
C ILE A 49 14.44 11.65 -16.07
N GLU A 50 15.52 12.17 -16.62
CA GLU A 50 15.49 12.94 -17.86
C GLU A 50 15.01 12.07 -19.06
N GLN A 51 15.46 10.82 -19.15
CA GLN A 51 14.99 9.91 -20.21
C GLN A 51 13.50 9.58 -20.08
N ILE A 52 12.99 9.38 -18.86
CA ILE A 52 11.58 9.12 -18.62
C ILE A 52 10.74 10.34 -19.03
N ASN A 53 11.10 11.54 -18.55
CA ASN A 53 10.38 12.77 -18.84
C ASN A 53 10.53 13.25 -20.30
N SER A 54 11.47 12.70 -21.08
CA SER A 54 11.61 13.00 -22.50
C SER A 54 10.58 12.30 -23.38
N LEU A 55 9.89 11.29 -22.86
CA LEU A 55 8.88 10.54 -23.59
C LEU A 55 7.49 11.14 -23.31
N ASP A 56 6.76 11.44 -24.39
CA ASP A 56 5.47 12.10 -24.32
C ASP A 56 4.45 11.34 -23.45
N GLY A 57 3.71 12.08 -22.62
CA GLY A 57 2.73 11.55 -21.67
C GLY A 57 3.33 10.89 -20.42
N PHE A 58 4.66 10.66 -20.36
CA PHE A 58 5.32 10.08 -19.21
C PHE A 58 5.87 11.15 -18.26
N SER A 59 5.80 10.83 -16.97
CA SER A 59 6.41 11.61 -15.89
C SER A 59 6.86 10.69 -14.77
N CYS A 60 7.67 11.18 -13.86
CA CYS A 60 8.10 10.37 -12.72
C CYS A 60 8.27 11.19 -11.45
N ASP A 61 8.14 10.49 -10.33
CA ASP A 61 8.63 10.92 -9.03
C ASP A 61 9.83 10.06 -8.64
N TRP A 62 10.64 10.54 -7.70
CA TRP A 62 11.80 9.82 -7.19
C TRP A 62 11.75 9.68 -5.68
N GLU A 63 12.57 8.79 -5.12
CA GLU A 63 12.67 8.52 -3.69
C GLU A 63 11.31 8.27 -3.03
N ILE A 64 10.54 7.33 -3.60
CA ILE A 64 9.17 7.05 -3.19
C ILE A 64 9.17 6.04 -2.05
N GLY A 65 8.43 6.33 -0.97
CA GLY A 65 8.25 5.41 0.13
C GLY A 65 8.90 5.86 1.43
N ALA A 66 8.95 4.96 2.41
CA ALA A 66 9.48 5.23 3.75
C ALA A 66 10.45 4.13 4.18
N LYS A 67 11.30 4.44 5.15
CA LYS A 67 12.28 3.60 5.85
C LYS A 67 12.38 2.13 5.38
N GLY A 68 13.35 1.84 4.51
CA GLY A 68 13.68 0.46 4.09
C GLY A 68 12.87 -0.07 2.91
N TYR A 69 11.81 0.61 2.51
CA TYR A 69 10.95 0.27 1.37
C TYR A 69 10.87 1.44 0.38
N ARG A 70 12.04 1.93 -0.03
CA ARG A 70 12.15 3.02 -0.99
C ARG A 70 12.32 2.50 -2.40
N ILE A 71 11.75 3.23 -3.34
CA ILE A 71 11.86 3.02 -4.78
C ILE A 71 12.57 4.24 -5.34
N ASP A 72 13.61 4.04 -6.13
CA ASP A 72 14.42 5.13 -6.67
C ASP A 72 13.58 6.05 -7.56
N ILE A 73 12.82 5.48 -8.51
CA ILE A 73 12.00 6.24 -9.46
C ILE A 73 10.68 5.50 -9.72
N GLY A 74 9.55 6.21 -9.60
CA GLY A 74 8.23 5.71 -9.97
C GLY A 74 7.71 6.42 -11.22
N VAL A 75 7.42 5.66 -12.26
CA VAL A 75 6.95 6.16 -13.56
C VAL A 75 5.43 6.27 -13.57
N LYS A 76 4.92 7.40 -14.08
CA LYS A 76 3.50 7.70 -14.29
C LYS A 76 3.22 7.93 -15.77
N HIS A 77 1.95 7.84 -16.16
CA HIS A 77 1.50 8.25 -17.48
C HIS A 77 0.14 8.97 -17.38
N GLU A 78 -0.10 9.96 -18.23
CA GLU A 78 -1.32 10.76 -18.24
C GLU A 78 -2.60 9.91 -18.46
N ASP A 79 -2.53 8.85 -19.29
CA ASP A 79 -3.65 7.94 -19.55
C ASP A 79 -3.93 6.99 -18.37
N TYR A 80 -3.05 6.92 -17.36
CA TYR A 80 -3.19 6.03 -16.22
C TYR A 80 -3.22 6.80 -14.90
N PRO A 81 -4.37 7.37 -14.50
CA PRO A 81 -4.47 8.25 -13.31
C PRO A 81 -4.49 7.51 -11.97
N TYR A 82 -4.22 6.20 -11.95
CA TYR A 82 -4.36 5.35 -10.77
C TYR A 82 -3.06 5.17 -9.97
N GLY A 83 -1.98 5.81 -10.38
CA GLY A 83 -0.70 5.78 -9.69
C GLY A 83 0.49 5.47 -10.60
N TYR A 84 1.47 4.77 -10.05
CA TYR A 84 2.68 4.43 -10.80
C TYR A 84 2.48 3.17 -11.63
N ILE A 85 2.95 3.21 -12.87
CA ILE A 85 2.90 2.05 -13.77
C ILE A 85 4.14 1.17 -13.63
N LEU A 86 5.30 1.76 -13.29
CA LEU A 86 6.58 1.06 -13.23
C LEU A 86 7.46 1.66 -12.13
N ALA A 87 8.19 0.81 -11.40
CA ALA A 87 9.30 1.19 -10.55
C ALA A 87 10.61 1.01 -11.32
N VAL A 88 11.47 2.01 -11.35
CA VAL A 88 12.81 1.92 -11.93
C VAL A 88 13.84 2.00 -10.81
N GLU A 89 14.69 0.96 -10.72
CA GLU A 89 15.80 0.89 -9.78
C GLU A 89 17.11 1.19 -10.53
N THR A 90 17.89 2.11 -9.96
CA THR A 90 19.18 2.56 -10.53
C THR A 90 20.33 1.95 -9.76
N ASP A 91 20.79 0.76 -10.16
CA ASP A 91 21.82 0.03 -9.43
C ASP A 91 23.25 0.48 -9.79
N GLY A 92 23.99 0.88 -8.75
CA GLY A 92 25.42 1.18 -8.86
C GLY A 92 26.30 -0.08 -8.75
N ALA A 93 27.52 -0.01 -9.30
CA ALA A 93 28.50 -1.09 -9.25
C ALA A 93 28.94 -1.51 -7.82
N SER A 94 28.75 -0.64 -6.82
CA SER A 94 29.13 -0.88 -5.43
C SER A 94 28.09 -1.65 -4.60
N TYR A 95 26.91 -1.89 -5.15
CA TYR A 95 25.75 -2.44 -4.43
C TYR A 95 25.88 -3.91 -4.00
N HIS A 96 26.86 -4.65 -4.53
CA HIS A 96 26.94 -6.10 -4.38
C HIS A 96 27.97 -6.60 -3.35
N SER A 97 28.40 -5.78 -2.40
CA SER A 97 29.53 -6.14 -1.54
C SER A 97 29.23 -7.23 -0.49
N THR A 98 27.97 -7.50 -0.13
CA THR A 98 27.64 -8.53 0.87
C THR A 98 26.41 -9.35 0.50
N GLN A 99 26.46 -10.66 0.80
CA GLN A 99 25.34 -11.59 0.57
C GLN A 99 24.07 -11.13 1.33
N SER A 100 24.22 -10.64 2.55
CA SER A 100 23.10 -10.17 3.38
C SER A 100 22.43 -8.88 2.85
N ALA A 101 23.12 -8.07 2.05
CA ALA A 101 22.51 -6.93 1.37
C ALA A 101 21.62 -7.40 0.24
N ARG A 102 22.11 -8.33 -0.60
CA ARG A 102 21.34 -8.93 -1.70
C ARG A 102 20.07 -9.61 -1.24
N ASP A 103 20.13 -10.37 -0.13
CA ASP A 103 18.96 -11.06 0.42
C ASP A 103 17.91 -10.07 0.92
N ARG A 104 18.32 -8.97 1.56
CA ARG A 104 17.41 -7.89 2.00
C ARG A 104 16.74 -7.18 0.82
N ASP A 105 17.49 -6.90 -0.24
CA ASP A 105 16.95 -6.23 -1.42
C ASP A 105 15.99 -7.13 -2.20
N PHE A 106 16.32 -8.40 -2.32
CA PHE A 106 15.40 -9.38 -2.90
C PHE A 106 14.09 -9.46 -2.11
N LEU A 107 14.17 -9.55 -0.77
CA LEU A 107 12.98 -9.60 0.08
C LEU A 107 12.18 -8.29 -0.02
N ARG A 108 12.86 -7.12 0.00
CA ARG A 108 12.24 -5.81 -0.21
C ARG A 108 11.47 -5.77 -1.52
N GLN A 109 12.11 -6.16 -2.62
CA GLN A 109 11.47 -6.19 -3.92
C GLN A 109 10.25 -7.11 -3.93
N LYS A 110 10.33 -8.32 -3.37
CA LYS A 110 9.21 -9.26 -3.28
C LYS A 110 8.02 -8.72 -2.49
N ILE A 111 8.26 -7.99 -1.40
CA ILE A 111 7.21 -7.34 -0.63
C ILE A 111 6.54 -6.23 -1.46
N LEU A 112 7.31 -5.39 -2.13
CA LEU A 112 6.79 -4.33 -2.98
C LEU A 112 6.04 -4.87 -4.21
N GLU A 113 6.53 -5.97 -4.81
CA GLU A 113 5.79 -6.69 -5.87
C GLU A 113 4.43 -7.20 -5.37
N GLY A 114 4.37 -7.69 -4.13
CA GLY A 114 3.11 -8.08 -3.47
C GLY A 114 2.12 -6.92 -3.29
N TYR A 115 2.60 -5.68 -3.20
CA TYR A 115 1.78 -4.46 -3.21
C TYR A 115 1.46 -3.94 -4.61
N GLY A 116 1.82 -4.69 -5.67
CA GLY A 116 1.50 -4.35 -7.05
C GLY A 116 2.55 -3.53 -7.78
N TRP A 117 3.72 -3.32 -7.20
CA TRP A 117 4.82 -2.69 -7.89
C TRP A 117 5.43 -3.61 -8.94
N HIS A 118 5.76 -3.06 -10.10
CA HIS A 118 6.51 -3.76 -11.16
C HIS A 118 7.84 -3.07 -11.34
N PHE A 119 8.92 -3.86 -11.34
CA PHE A 119 10.27 -3.35 -11.34
C PHE A 119 10.95 -3.47 -12.70
N HIS A 120 11.67 -2.42 -13.08
CA HIS A 120 12.65 -2.42 -14.16
C HIS A 120 13.97 -1.93 -13.61
N ARG A 121 14.99 -2.77 -13.66
CA ARG A 121 16.31 -2.46 -13.13
C ARG A 121 17.24 -2.02 -14.24
N ILE A 122 17.94 -0.91 -14.04
CA ILE A 122 18.96 -0.40 -14.90
C ILE A 122 20.30 -0.35 -14.15
N TRP A 123 21.36 -0.76 -14.85
CA TRP A 123 22.70 -0.90 -14.27
C TRP A 123 23.60 0.25 -14.69
N SER A 124 24.33 0.84 -13.75
CA SER A 124 25.31 1.89 -14.06
C SER A 124 26.42 1.42 -14.99
N THR A 125 26.81 0.15 -14.91
CA THR A 125 27.80 -0.46 -15.83
C THR A 125 27.30 -0.51 -17.26
N ASP A 126 26.04 -0.85 -17.49
CA ASP A 126 25.42 -0.85 -18.81
C ASP A 126 25.28 0.58 -19.35
N TRP A 127 24.89 1.51 -18.48
CA TRP A 127 24.76 2.93 -18.84
C TRP A 127 26.10 3.53 -19.28
N ILE A 128 27.19 3.27 -18.55
CA ILE A 128 28.53 3.71 -18.93
C ILE A 128 28.97 3.09 -20.28
N ALA A 129 28.65 1.82 -20.49
CA ALA A 129 29.02 1.11 -21.70
C ALA A 129 28.22 1.55 -22.95
N ASN A 130 26.89 1.71 -22.80
CA ASN A 130 26.00 2.10 -23.89
C ASN A 130 24.70 2.75 -23.39
N PRO A 131 24.69 4.07 -23.11
CA PRO A 131 23.54 4.76 -22.58
C PRO A 131 22.32 4.74 -23.52
N LEU A 132 22.52 4.70 -24.84
CA LEU A 132 21.42 4.64 -25.80
C LEU A 132 20.67 3.31 -25.70
N SER A 133 21.37 2.20 -25.57
CA SER A 133 20.75 0.88 -25.38
C SER A 133 19.96 0.81 -24.07
N VAL A 134 20.46 1.40 -22.98
CA VAL A 134 19.75 1.46 -21.69
C VAL A 134 18.48 2.29 -21.84
N ARG A 135 18.54 3.45 -22.49
CA ARG A 135 17.37 4.29 -22.77
C ARG A 135 16.31 3.53 -23.56
N ASP A 136 16.69 2.85 -24.64
CA ASP A 136 15.75 2.16 -25.52
C ASP A 136 15.07 0.98 -24.81
N ARG A 137 15.79 0.26 -23.95
CA ARG A 137 15.23 -0.79 -23.07
C ARG A 137 14.25 -0.19 -22.05
N LEU A 138 14.61 0.92 -21.41
CA LEU A 138 13.76 1.63 -20.45
C LEU A 138 12.46 2.09 -21.12
N HIS A 139 12.55 2.81 -22.25
CA HIS A 139 11.37 3.28 -22.98
C HIS A 139 10.47 2.12 -23.45
N THR A 140 11.07 1.00 -23.87
CA THR A 140 10.32 -0.21 -24.24
C THR A 140 9.58 -0.79 -23.04
N ALA A 141 10.24 -0.93 -21.90
CA ALA A 141 9.64 -1.42 -20.67
C ALA A 141 8.47 -0.53 -20.20
N MET A 142 8.62 0.79 -20.26
CA MET A 142 7.59 1.76 -19.92
C MET A 142 6.34 1.60 -20.79
N LYS A 143 6.52 1.53 -22.12
CA LYS A 143 5.41 1.36 -23.09
C LYS A 143 4.69 0.02 -22.92
N ILE A 144 5.43 -1.07 -22.75
CA ILE A 144 4.84 -2.40 -22.49
C ILE A 144 4.03 -2.38 -21.21
N ARG A 145 4.57 -1.76 -20.15
CA ARG A 145 3.88 -1.72 -18.86
C ARG A 145 2.63 -0.86 -18.90
N LEU A 146 2.68 0.30 -19.56
CA LEU A 146 1.49 1.13 -19.78
C LEU A 146 0.37 0.34 -20.46
N LYS A 147 0.71 -0.34 -21.58
CA LYS A 147 -0.25 -1.17 -22.30
C LYS A 147 -0.90 -2.22 -21.39
N GLN A 148 -0.11 -2.94 -20.60
CA GLN A 148 -0.62 -3.93 -19.64
C GLN A 148 -1.54 -3.31 -18.58
N CYS A 149 -1.20 -2.11 -18.08
CA CYS A 149 -2.03 -1.40 -17.10
C CYS A 149 -3.38 -1.02 -17.70
N LEU A 150 -3.42 -0.54 -18.93
CA LEU A 150 -4.65 -0.15 -19.62
C LEU A 150 -5.52 -1.36 -19.94
N GLU A 151 -4.94 -2.45 -20.47
CA GLU A 151 -5.64 -3.72 -20.73
C GLU A 151 -6.25 -4.32 -19.45
N ASN A 152 -5.52 -4.27 -18.33
CA ASN A 152 -6.04 -4.73 -17.05
C ASN A 152 -7.22 -3.88 -16.56
N LEU A 153 -7.18 -2.56 -16.75
CA LEU A 153 -8.30 -1.68 -16.40
C LEU A 153 -9.54 -1.97 -17.23
N GLU A 154 -9.38 -2.19 -18.54
CA GLU A 154 -10.50 -2.58 -19.41
C GLU A 154 -11.14 -3.87 -18.93
N THR A 155 -10.34 -4.90 -18.66
CA THR A 155 -10.82 -6.18 -18.13
C THR A 155 -11.58 -6.04 -16.81
N ILE A 156 -11.09 -5.19 -15.89
CA ILE A 156 -11.77 -4.94 -14.62
C ILE A 156 -13.08 -4.21 -14.84
N ARG A 157 -13.12 -3.23 -15.75
CA ARG A 157 -14.33 -2.47 -16.07
C ARG A 157 -15.40 -3.36 -16.71
N GLU A 158 -15.01 -4.24 -17.63
CA GLU A 158 -15.90 -5.22 -18.26
C GLU A 158 -16.53 -6.14 -17.20
N LYS A 159 -15.74 -6.72 -16.31
CA LYS A 159 -16.24 -7.57 -15.22
C LYS A 159 -17.17 -6.82 -14.26
N ASN A 160 -16.85 -5.58 -13.93
CA ASN A 160 -17.71 -4.76 -13.08
C ASN A 160 -19.02 -4.38 -13.77
N ALA A 161 -19.02 -4.18 -15.10
CA ALA A 161 -20.21 -3.92 -15.88
C ALA A 161 -21.12 -5.17 -15.96
N GLU A 162 -20.57 -6.37 -16.10
CA GLU A 162 -21.30 -7.64 -16.05
C GLU A 162 -21.98 -7.81 -14.69
N ILE A 163 -21.26 -7.62 -13.58
CA ILE A 163 -21.81 -7.68 -12.23
C ILE A 163 -22.90 -6.62 -12.03
N GLY A 164 -22.71 -5.41 -12.54
CA GLY A 164 -23.71 -4.32 -12.47
C GLY A 164 -24.99 -4.65 -13.23
N ASN A 165 -24.91 -5.35 -14.35
CA ASN A 165 -26.07 -5.80 -15.13
C ASN A 165 -26.83 -6.93 -14.42
N ASP A 166 -26.12 -7.84 -13.76
CA ASP A 166 -26.75 -8.90 -12.96
C ASP A 166 -27.50 -8.32 -11.75
N ILE A 167 -26.95 -7.28 -11.11
CA ILE A 167 -27.62 -6.58 -10.00
C ILE A 167 -28.87 -5.82 -10.47
N ASN A 168 -28.83 -5.19 -11.65
CA ASN A 168 -29.97 -4.44 -12.19
C ASN A 168 -31.11 -5.34 -12.70
N ASN A 169 -30.85 -6.61 -12.94
CA ASN A 169 -31.85 -7.60 -13.35
C ASN A 169 -32.50 -8.34 -12.16
N ILE A 170 -32.10 -8.04 -10.95
CA ILE A 170 -32.77 -8.51 -9.74
C ILE A 170 -33.90 -7.51 -9.47
N ASP A 171 -35.13 -7.83 -9.84
CA ASP A 171 -36.34 -7.12 -9.41
C ASP A 171 -36.46 -7.21 -7.88
N VAL A 172 -35.86 -6.26 -7.20
CA VAL A 172 -35.94 -6.14 -5.74
C VAL A 172 -37.06 -5.13 -5.43
N GLU A 173 -38.25 -5.61 -5.18
CA GLU A 173 -39.19 -4.91 -4.32
C GLU A 173 -38.61 -4.93 -2.88
N ALA A 174 -37.60 -4.11 -2.65
CA ALA A 174 -36.95 -4.04 -1.34
C ALA A 174 -37.85 -3.32 -0.36
N SER A 175 -38.38 -4.05 0.62
CA SER A 175 -38.86 -3.44 1.86
C SER A 175 -37.67 -2.84 2.63
N PRO A 176 -37.87 -1.82 3.48
CA PRO A 176 -36.78 -1.27 4.30
C PRO A 176 -36.09 -2.32 5.21
N GLU A 177 -36.70 -3.47 5.42
CA GLU A 177 -36.14 -4.59 6.19
C GLU A 177 -35.18 -5.45 5.36
N ASP A 178 -35.25 -5.38 4.01
CA ASP A 178 -34.41 -6.16 3.07
C ASP A 178 -33.09 -5.48 2.69
N MET A 179 -32.81 -4.26 3.17
CA MET A 179 -31.54 -3.55 2.90
C MET A 179 -30.30 -4.27 3.46
N ASN A 180 -30.46 -5.36 4.18
CA ASN A 180 -29.36 -6.23 4.64
C ASN A 180 -28.88 -7.25 3.59
N ILE A 181 -29.52 -7.35 2.42
CA ILE A 181 -29.21 -8.37 1.39
C ILE A 181 -28.13 -7.93 0.41
N TYR A 182 -27.78 -6.63 0.39
CA TYR A 182 -26.81 -6.09 -0.59
C TYR A 182 -25.34 -6.43 -0.34
N THR A 183 -25.03 -7.24 0.66
CA THR A 183 -23.62 -7.52 0.91
C THR A 183 -23.22 -8.94 0.59
N GLY A 184 -23.98 -9.88 0.18
CA GLY A 184 -23.49 -11.27 -0.04
C GLY A 184 -22.42 -11.69 1.02
N VAL A 185 -22.10 -10.79 1.88
CA VAL A 185 -21.29 -10.89 3.08
C VAL A 185 -22.31 -10.98 4.20
N GLN A 186 -22.53 -12.17 4.74
CA GLN A 186 -23.10 -12.28 6.08
C GLN A 186 -22.42 -11.18 6.89
N ALA A 187 -23.20 -10.28 7.50
CA ALA A 187 -22.65 -9.33 8.45
C ALA A 187 -21.89 -10.15 9.49
N TYR A 188 -20.58 -10.19 9.33
CA TYR A 188 -19.72 -10.87 10.28
C TYR A 188 -19.76 -10.00 11.53
N GLU A 189 -20.49 -10.46 12.55
CA GLU A 189 -20.39 -9.83 13.85
C GLU A 189 -18.92 -9.88 14.26
N TYR A 190 -18.29 -8.70 14.31
CA TYR A 190 -16.89 -8.60 14.70
C TYR A 190 -16.75 -9.18 16.11
N PRO A 191 -15.99 -10.25 16.30
CA PRO A 191 -15.90 -10.92 17.58
C PRO A 191 -15.27 -9.95 18.59
N GLU A 192 -15.94 -9.73 19.70
CA GLU A 192 -15.43 -8.93 20.80
C GLU A 192 -14.84 -9.83 21.87
N THR A 193 -13.55 -9.73 22.11
CA THR A 193 -12.82 -10.58 23.06
C THR A 193 -13.15 -10.15 24.50
N ASN A 194 -13.60 -11.10 25.32
CA ASN A 194 -13.56 -10.92 26.76
C ASN A 194 -12.12 -11.15 27.26
N VAL A 195 -11.40 -10.09 27.53
CA VAL A 195 -9.98 -10.12 27.92
C VAL A 195 -9.73 -10.98 29.18
N ALA A 196 -10.72 -11.09 30.06
CA ALA A 196 -10.64 -11.89 31.28
C ALA A 196 -10.52 -13.41 31.02
N ASP A 197 -10.88 -13.88 29.82
CA ASP A 197 -10.76 -15.30 29.45
C ASP A 197 -9.31 -15.69 29.16
N TYR A 198 -8.43 -14.72 28.89
CA TYR A 198 -7.05 -14.94 28.50
C TYR A 198 -6.01 -14.49 29.53
N MET A 199 -6.40 -13.64 30.49
CA MET A 199 -5.50 -13.12 31.51
C MET A 199 -6.20 -12.79 32.81
N SER A 200 -5.47 -12.86 33.93
CA SER A 200 -5.95 -12.34 35.20
C SER A 200 -5.85 -10.81 35.24
N ILE A 201 -6.99 -10.13 35.29
CA ILE A 201 -7.03 -8.68 35.29
C ILE A 201 -6.71 -8.15 36.68
N ASN A 202 -5.67 -7.32 36.79
CA ASN A 202 -5.26 -6.66 38.01
C ASN A 202 -4.79 -5.22 37.70
N LYS A 203 -5.64 -4.25 38.02
CA LYS A 203 -5.39 -2.82 37.78
C LYS A 203 -4.17 -2.30 38.54
N ASP A 204 -4.00 -2.71 39.80
CA ASP A 204 -2.92 -2.22 40.66
C ASP A 204 -1.55 -2.79 40.26
N ALA A 205 -1.56 -3.96 39.65
CA ALA A 205 -0.35 -4.61 39.16
C ALA A 205 0.07 -4.15 37.75
N PHE A 206 -0.70 -3.30 37.07
CA PHE A 206 -0.51 -2.96 35.65
C PHE A 206 0.92 -2.49 35.34
N ASN A 207 1.53 -1.69 36.20
CA ASN A 207 2.88 -1.16 36.04
C ASN A 207 3.99 -2.10 36.57
N ASN A 208 3.61 -3.25 37.12
CA ASN A 208 4.58 -4.22 37.65
C ASN A 208 5.20 -5.04 36.50
N LYS A 209 6.54 -5.15 36.52
CA LYS A 209 7.26 -5.97 35.53
C LYS A 209 6.78 -7.42 35.49
N ALA A 210 6.40 -8.00 36.63
CA ALA A 210 5.90 -9.36 36.72
C ALA A 210 4.55 -9.54 36.01
N TYR A 211 3.73 -8.49 35.91
CA TYR A 211 2.41 -8.54 35.27
C TYR A 211 2.49 -8.50 33.74
N ARG A 212 3.65 -8.14 33.17
CA ARG A 212 3.84 -8.10 31.70
C ARG A 212 3.58 -9.44 31.00
N SER A 213 3.83 -10.54 31.68
CA SER A 213 3.54 -11.87 31.14
C SER A 213 2.04 -12.11 30.99
N GLU A 214 1.24 -11.63 31.93
CA GLU A 214 -0.22 -11.69 31.86
C GLU A 214 -0.77 -10.75 30.78
N LEU A 215 -0.30 -9.50 30.71
CA LEU A 215 -0.66 -8.58 29.64
C LEU A 215 -0.37 -9.15 28.26
N ARG A 216 0.77 -9.84 28.09
CA ARG A 216 1.11 -10.50 26.82
C ARG A 216 0.13 -11.60 26.45
N LYS A 217 -0.36 -12.39 27.40
CA LYS A 217 -1.38 -13.43 27.14
C LYS A 217 -2.69 -12.79 26.69
N GLY A 218 -3.16 -11.74 27.37
CA GLY A 218 -4.37 -11.01 26.99
C GLY A 218 -4.27 -10.40 25.60
N ILE A 219 -3.14 -9.75 25.29
CA ILE A 219 -2.88 -9.16 23.96
C ILE A 219 -2.92 -10.23 22.87
N LEU A 220 -2.26 -11.37 23.07
CA LEU A 220 -2.25 -12.48 22.11
C LEU A 220 -3.65 -13.06 21.92
N GLY A 221 -4.43 -13.26 23.00
CA GLY A 221 -5.81 -13.73 22.90
C GLY A 221 -6.71 -12.81 22.10
N ILE A 222 -6.57 -11.48 22.30
CA ILE A 222 -7.30 -10.49 21.49
C ILE A 222 -6.90 -10.59 20.01
N ILE A 223 -5.60 -10.66 19.73
CA ILE A 223 -5.10 -10.74 18.36
C ILE A 223 -5.57 -12.03 17.68
N GLU A 224 -5.55 -13.17 18.35
CA GLU A 224 -6.01 -14.45 17.79
C GLU A 224 -7.49 -14.42 17.38
N LEU A 225 -8.35 -13.77 18.17
CA LEU A 225 -9.78 -13.74 17.92
C LEU A 225 -10.20 -12.58 17.00
N GLU A 226 -9.64 -11.37 17.22
CA GLU A 226 -10.08 -10.13 16.58
C GLU A 226 -9.20 -9.69 15.41
N SER A 227 -8.22 -10.51 14.96
CA SER A 227 -7.36 -10.11 13.83
C SER A 227 -8.13 -10.08 12.50
N PRO A 228 -7.93 -9.00 11.70
CA PRO A 228 -7.03 -7.86 11.91
C PRO A 228 -7.61 -6.80 12.85
N ILE A 229 -6.88 -6.46 13.90
CA ILE A 229 -7.26 -5.43 14.88
C ILE A 229 -6.33 -4.20 14.80
N SER A 230 -6.89 -2.99 14.85
CA SER A 230 -6.07 -1.77 14.90
C SER A 230 -5.40 -1.61 16.27
N PHE A 231 -4.21 -0.99 16.29
CA PHE A 231 -3.49 -0.72 17.53
C PHE A 231 -4.33 0.07 18.55
N ASN A 232 -5.09 1.06 18.08
CA ASN A 232 -5.94 1.88 18.96
C ASN A 232 -7.05 1.04 19.60
N LEU A 233 -7.68 0.15 18.85
CA LEU A 233 -8.73 -0.74 19.37
C LEU A 233 -8.15 -1.75 20.35
N LEU A 234 -6.97 -2.32 20.08
CA LEU A 234 -6.25 -3.21 21.00
C LEU A 234 -5.96 -2.51 22.35
N VAL A 235 -5.45 -1.27 22.30
CA VAL A 235 -5.22 -0.45 23.51
C VAL A 235 -6.54 -0.19 24.25
N GLU A 236 -7.62 0.05 23.53
CA GLU A 236 -8.93 0.26 24.11
C GLU A 236 -9.48 -0.99 24.82
N ARG A 237 -9.36 -2.17 24.23
CA ARG A 237 -9.72 -3.45 24.86
C ARG A 237 -8.98 -3.65 26.19
N ILE A 238 -7.65 -3.51 26.18
CA ILE A 238 -6.82 -3.65 27.38
C ILE A 238 -7.18 -2.59 28.44
N ARG A 239 -7.32 -1.33 28.02
CA ARG A 239 -7.71 -0.23 28.90
C ARG A 239 -9.05 -0.48 29.60
N ASN A 240 -10.06 -0.84 28.81
CA ASN A 240 -11.43 -1.07 29.33
C ASN A 240 -11.45 -2.27 30.27
N ALA A 241 -10.76 -3.36 29.95
CA ALA A 241 -10.66 -4.53 30.82
C ALA A 241 -10.07 -4.19 32.20
N HIS A 242 -9.09 -3.27 32.26
CA HIS A 242 -8.48 -2.86 33.53
C HIS A 242 -9.23 -1.68 34.22
N GLY A 243 -10.34 -1.20 33.64
CA GLY A 243 -11.10 -0.10 34.20
C GLY A 243 -10.37 1.26 34.20
N PHE A 244 -9.55 1.53 33.20
CA PHE A 244 -8.91 2.83 32.99
C PHE A 244 -9.77 3.74 32.12
N HIS A 245 -10.03 4.98 32.57
CA HIS A 245 -10.81 5.95 31.80
C HIS A 245 -10.03 6.62 30.66
N ARG A 246 -8.68 6.66 30.73
CA ARG A 246 -7.79 7.24 29.71
C ARG A 246 -6.55 6.38 29.54
N ALA A 247 -6.07 6.25 28.29
CA ALA A 247 -4.79 5.63 28.03
C ALA A 247 -3.67 6.63 28.37
N GLY A 248 -2.92 6.34 29.44
CA GLY A 248 -1.68 7.05 29.77
C GLY A 248 -0.54 6.67 28.82
N GLN A 249 0.63 7.32 28.98
CA GLN A 249 1.85 6.99 28.18
C GLN A 249 2.32 5.54 28.38
N GLU A 250 1.96 4.91 29.49
CA GLU A 250 2.37 3.54 29.85
C GLU A 250 1.49 2.45 29.22
N ILE A 251 0.35 2.82 28.62
CA ILE A 251 -0.57 1.89 27.93
C ILE A 251 -0.41 1.95 26.40
N ARG A 252 0.37 2.91 25.90
CA ARG A 252 0.61 3.12 24.45
C ARG A 252 1.88 2.44 23.96
#